data_3736aa5fc778c2ca2a7d175926e3a78e
#
_entry.id   3736aa5fc778c2ca2a7d175926e3a78e
#
_cell.length_a   1.000
_cell.length_b   1.000
_cell.length_c   1.000
_cell.angle_alpha   90.00
_cell.angle_beta   90.00
_cell.angle_gamma   90.00
#
_symmetry.space_group_name_H-M   'P 1'
#
loop_
_entity.id
_entity.type
_entity.pdbx_description
1 polymer ?
#
loop_
_entity_poly.entity_id
_entity_poly.type
_entity_poly.pdbx_seq_one_letter_code
_entity_poly.pdbx_strand_id
1 'polypeptide(L)'
;VTAEAAESRTPGFLAVAAPNATAFISSMCIMTVELVAGRLIARHVGNSIYTWTSVIGVVLAGIAIGNWIGGRLADRYKPSNVLAALFTLASIVCFLIPLANKQVGTLAVLWRQEWALRIAAHVFLVFFLPSGVLGCIGPVAAKMALDLGRQAGRTVGSVYAWGAVGSIVGTFLTGFVLISKMGTVAVLVSVAIALALVAVLFGARAIFPLVWGGGLVGLIWASMGPWAWSRPMGIKLGLVRENYSSVLHVEESQYSYIQIEQEEEPPSMRTLSLDHLIHAYVVMDDPSDLQYDYEKLYSSITRTAAPDRKQFSALFIGGGGFVFPRYFLSKWP
;
A
#
# COMPACT_ATOMS: atom_id res chain seq x y z
N VAL A 1 -27.74 -49.66 31.68
CA VAL A 1 -27.69 -48.36 31.01
C VAL A 1 -26.22 -48.05 30.84
N THR A 2 -25.68 -48.45 29.70
CA THR A 2 -24.29 -48.19 29.28
C THR A 2 -24.21 -46.76 28.77
N ALA A 3 -23.58 -45.86 29.53
CA ALA A 3 -23.14 -44.57 29.04
C ALA A 3 -21.97 -44.82 28.10
N GLU A 4 -22.19 -44.73 26.81
CA GLU A 4 -21.14 -44.63 25.80
C GLU A 4 -20.31 -43.39 26.10
N ALA A 5 -19.11 -43.61 26.60
CA ALA A 5 -18.09 -42.59 26.74
C ALA A 5 -17.76 -42.08 25.33
N ALA A 6 -18.28 -40.90 24.99
CA ALA A 6 -17.85 -40.16 23.81
C ALA A 6 -16.34 -39.94 23.93
N GLU A 7 -15.55 -40.70 23.21
CA GLU A 7 -14.11 -40.50 23.05
C GLU A 7 -13.89 -39.05 22.62
N SER A 8 -13.45 -38.20 23.52
CA SER A 8 -12.99 -36.86 23.24
C SER A 8 -11.69 -36.97 22.43
N ARG A 9 -11.82 -37.09 21.12
CA ARG A 9 -10.68 -37.00 20.21
C ARG A 9 -10.01 -35.65 20.46
N THR A 10 -8.83 -35.66 21.05
CA THR A 10 -8.00 -34.45 21.16
C THR A 10 -7.83 -33.83 19.76
N PRO A 11 -8.22 -32.57 19.56
CA PRO A 11 -8.13 -31.97 18.25
C PRO A 11 -6.68 -32.01 17.76
N GLY A 12 -6.47 -32.46 16.51
CA GLY A 12 -5.14 -32.59 15.94
C GLY A 12 -4.41 -31.22 15.93
N PHE A 13 -3.08 -31.25 15.96
CA PHE A 13 -2.22 -30.04 15.99
C PHE A 13 -2.65 -28.99 14.98
N LEU A 14 -2.94 -29.38 13.73
CA LEU A 14 -3.38 -28.47 12.67
C LEU A 14 -4.71 -27.77 12.98
N ALA A 15 -5.66 -28.45 13.61
CA ALA A 15 -6.92 -27.85 14.00
C ALA A 15 -6.73 -26.75 15.06
N VAL A 16 -5.78 -26.94 15.97
CA VAL A 16 -5.44 -25.96 17.02
C VAL A 16 -4.64 -24.78 16.47
N ALA A 17 -3.76 -25.03 15.51
CA ALA A 17 -2.90 -24.01 14.92
C ALA A 17 -3.65 -23.11 13.90
N ALA A 18 -4.65 -23.65 13.19
CA ALA A 18 -5.33 -22.94 12.11
C ALA A 18 -5.96 -21.60 12.52
N PRO A 19 -6.70 -21.46 13.64
CA PRO A 19 -7.24 -20.17 14.07
C PRO A 19 -6.16 -19.12 14.36
N ASN A 20 -5.08 -19.53 15.01
CA ASN A 20 -3.96 -18.65 15.36
C ASN A 20 -3.22 -18.20 14.11
N ALA A 21 -2.94 -19.12 13.17
CA ALA A 21 -2.33 -18.80 11.89
C ALA A 21 -3.23 -17.87 11.04
N THR A 22 -4.55 -18.09 11.07
CA THR A 22 -5.52 -17.22 10.42
C THR A 22 -5.47 -15.79 10.96
N ALA A 23 -5.47 -15.63 12.28
CA ALA A 23 -5.36 -14.34 12.93
C ALA A 23 -4.02 -13.66 12.63
N PHE A 24 -2.92 -14.41 12.68
CA PHE A 24 -1.60 -13.92 12.32
C PHE A 24 -1.55 -13.37 10.89
N ILE A 25 -1.97 -14.18 9.91
CA ILE A 25 -1.89 -13.82 8.49
C ILE A 25 -2.82 -12.64 8.18
N SER A 26 -4.08 -12.65 8.68
CA SER A 26 -5.02 -11.55 8.43
C SER A 26 -4.51 -10.23 8.99
N SER A 27 -4.01 -10.23 10.23
CA SER A 27 -3.48 -9.03 10.88
C SER A 27 -2.19 -8.53 10.22
N MET A 28 -1.32 -9.43 9.78
CA MET A 28 -0.14 -9.10 9.00
C MET A 28 -0.54 -8.40 7.68
N CYS A 29 -1.51 -8.95 6.96
CA CYS A 29 -2.02 -8.36 5.71
C CYS A 29 -2.67 -6.99 5.96
N ILE A 30 -3.44 -6.81 7.05
CA ILE A 30 -4.04 -5.51 7.40
C ILE A 30 -2.95 -4.45 7.56
N MET A 31 -1.91 -4.71 8.37
CA MET A 31 -0.83 -3.75 8.59
C MET A 31 -0.03 -3.48 7.31
N THR A 32 0.17 -4.49 6.49
CA THR A 32 0.81 -4.33 5.18
C THR A 32 0.01 -3.39 4.29
N VAL A 33 -1.31 -3.60 4.18
CA VAL A 33 -2.20 -2.73 3.38
C VAL A 33 -2.23 -1.31 3.93
N GLU A 34 -2.25 -1.13 5.26
CA GLU A 34 -2.25 0.18 5.91
C GLU A 34 -0.99 0.99 5.60
N LEU A 35 0.19 0.39 5.73
CA LEU A 35 1.46 1.06 5.41
C LEU A 35 1.58 1.40 3.92
N VAL A 36 1.15 0.48 3.05
CA VAL A 36 1.11 0.72 1.61
C VAL A 36 0.10 1.81 1.27
N ALA A 37 -1.02 1.91 2.00
CA ALA A 37 -2.04 2.95 1.79
C ALA A 37 -1.45 4.35 1.92
N GLY A 38 -0.69 4.64 2.99
CA GLY A 38 -0.03 5.93 3.17
C GLY A 38 0.86 6.31 1.98
N ARG A 39 1.62 5.34 1.47
CA ARG A 39 2.53 5.53 0.33
C ARG A 39 1.79 5.71 -1.00
N LEU A 40 0.75 4.92 -1.22
CA LEU A 40 0.00 4.94 -2.47
C LEU A 40 -0.80 6.25 -2.63
N ILE A 41 -1.41 6.72 -1.54
CA ILE A 41 -2.18 7.97 -1.50
C ILE A 41 -1.27 9.19 -1.61
N ALA A 42 -0.06 9.15 -1.04
CA ALA A 42 0.88 10.25 -1.08
C ALA A 42 1.21 10.72 -2.51
N ARG A 43 1.15 9.82 -3.50
CA ARG A 43 1.35 10.16 -4.92
C ARG A 43 0.29 11.12 -5.48
N HIS A 44 -0.91 11.15 -4.91
CA HIS A 44 -2.02 11.99 -5.38
C HIS A 44 -2.24 13.23 -4.54
N VAL A 45 -2.01 13.15 -3.22
CA VAL A 45 -2.36 14.23 -2.29
C VAL A 45 -1.21 14.65 -1.38
N GLY A 46 -0.03 14.08 -1.57
CA GLY A 46 1.15 14.36 -0.75
C GLY A 46 1.16 13.60 0.58
N ASN A 47 2.34 13.64 1.23
CA ASN A 47 2.57 13.04 2.54
C ASN A 47 2.39 14.11 3.63
N SER A 48 1.35 13.98 4.44
CA SER A 48 0.98 14.95 5.47
C SER A 48 0.36 14.25 6.68
N ILE A 49 0.21 15.00 7.77
CA ILE A 49 -0.52 14.51 8.95
C ILE A 49 -1.97 14.14 8.59
N TYR A 50 -2.61 14.89 7.68
CA TYR A 50 -3.97 14.59 7.22
C TYR A 50 -4.03 13.26 6.47
N THR A 51 -3.00 12.95 5.66
CA THR A 51 -2.90 11.68 4.93
C THR A 51 -2.80 10.51 5.91
N TRP A 52 -1.89 10.57 6.88
CA TRP A 52 -1.73 9.52 7.88
C TRP A 52 -2.95 9.36 8.80
N THR A 53 -3.52 10.47 9.28
CA THR A 53 -4.73 10.43 10.11
C THR A 53 -5.90 9.83 9.35
N SER A 54 -6.07 10.17 8.07
CA SER A 54 -7.13 9.60 7.24
C SER A 54 -6.93 8.11 7.01
N VAL A 55 -5.71 7.65 6.71
CA VAL A 55 -5.41 6.23 6.52
C VAL A 55 -5.71 5.44 7.79
N ILE A 56 -5.17 5.86 8.94
CA ILE A 56 -5.39 5.18 10.22
C ILE A 56 -6.88 5.17 10.56
N GLY A 57 -7.56 6.33 10.48
CA GLY A 57 -8.97 6.45 10.83
C GLY A 57 -9.88 5.59 9.96
N VAL A 58 -9.68 5.59 8.64
CA VAL A 58 -10.49 4.80 7.70
C VAL A 58 -10.24 3.30 7.85
N VAL A 59 -8.98 2.89 8.02
CA VAL A 59 -8.64 1.47 8.22
C VAL A 59 -9.25 0.96 9.53
N LEU A 60 -9.12 1.71 10.62
CA LEU A 60 -9.73 1.34 11.91
C LEU A 60 -11.26 1.30 11.83
N ALA A 61 -11.90 2.26 11.14
CA ALA A 61 -13.34 2.24 10.92
C ALA A 61 -13.77 1.02 10.11
N GLY A 62 -13.03 0.68 9.05
CA GLY A 62 -13.25 -0.54 8.28
C GLY A 62 -13.14 -1.79 9.15
N ILE A 63 -12.06 -1.93 9.94
CA ILE A 63 -11.85 -3.05 10.85
C ILE A 63 -12.98 -3.14 11.88
N ALA A 64 -13.43 -2.02 12.46
CA ALA A 64 -14.50 -2.01 13.46
C ALA A 64 -15.81 -2.54 12.89
N ILE A 65 -16.21 -2.06 11.71
CA ILE A 65 -17.42 -2.52 11.00
C ILE A 65 -17.23 -3.98 10.55
N GLY A 66 -16.05 -4.33 10.06
CA GLY A 66 -15.69 -5.70 9.69
C GLY A 66 -15.82 -6.66 10.85
N ASN A 67 -15.29 -6.32 12.03
CA ASN A 67 -15.42 -7.13 13.23
C ASN A 67 -16.89 -7.37 13.62
N TRP A 68 -17.73 -6.35 13.51
CA TRP A 68 -19.16 -6.46 13.80
C TRP A 68 -19.90 -7.37 12.81
N ILE A 69 -19.59 -7.25 11.51
CA ILE A 69 -20.15 -8.13 10.46
C ILE A 69 -19.60 -9.55 10.62
N GLY A 70 -18.29 -9.69 10.80
CA GLY A 70 -17.61 -10.97 10.95
C GLY A 70 -18.14 -11.81 12.12
N GLY A 71 -18.43 -11.16 13.26
CA GLY A 71 -19.07 -11.81 14.41
C GLY A 71 -20.42 -12.43 14.03
N ARG A 72 -21.28 -11.67 13.33
CA ARG A 72 -22.60 -12.20 12.87
C ARG A 72 -22.46 -13.35 11.87
N LEU A 73 -21.48 -13.25 10.96
CA LEU A 73 -21.22 -14.32 10.00
C LEU A 73 -20.73 -15.59 10.71
N ALA A 74 -19.90 -15.44 11.74
CA ALA A 74 -19.36 -16.53 12.53
C ALA A 74 -20.42 -17.31 13.30
N ASP A 75 -21.45 -16.60 13.79
CA ASP A 75 -22.55 -17.23 14.52
C ASP A 75 -23.54 -17.94 13.59
N ARG A 76 -23.67 -17.47 12.33
CA ARG A 76 -24.69 -17.97 11.40
C ARG A 76 -24.21 -19.11 10.51
N TYR A 77 -22.93 -19.14 10.20
CA TYR A 77 -22.37 -20.07 9.20
C TYR A 77 -21.14 -20.82 9.73
N LYS A 78 -20.79 -21.94 9.09
CA LYS A 78 -19.58 -22.69 9.44
C LYS A 78 -18.32 -21.85 9.24
N PRO A 79 -17.47 -21.68 10.26
CA PRO A 79 -16.30 -20.79 10.19
C PRO A 79 -15.38 -21.06 8.99
N SER A 80 -15.13 -22.32 8.64
CA SER A 80 -14.27 -22.67 7.50
C SER A 80 -14.78 -22.13 6.18
N ASN A 81 -16.09 -22.21 5.92
CA ASN A 81 -16.69 -21.71 4.69
C ASN A 81 -16.67 -20.18 4.64
N VAL A 82 -16.94 -19.54 5.79
CA VAL A 82 -16.86 -18.08 5.93
C VAL A 82 -15.45 -17.61 5.70
N LEU A 83 -14.43 -18.27 6.29
CA LEU A 83 -13.03 -17.91 6.07
C LEU A 83 -12.61 -18.08 4.61
N ALA A 84 -12.99 -19.17 3.95
CA ALA A 84 -12.73 -19.34 2.52
C ALA A 84 -13.30 -18.19 1.68
N ALA A 85 -14.55 -17.80 1.94
CA ALA A 85 -15.20 -16.68 1.24
C ALA A 85 -14.56 -15.34 1.56
N LEU A 86 -14.26 -15.06 2.84
CA LEU A 86 -13.65 -13.80 3.28
C LEU A 86 -12.22 -13.64 2.75
N PHE A 87 -11.40 -14.68 2.79
CA PHE A 87 -10.05 -14.63 2.24
C PHE A 87 -10.07 -14.46 0.72
N THR A 88 -11.01 -15.10 0.01
CA THR A 88 -11.17 -14.88 -1.43
C THR A 88 -11.58 -13.46 -1.74
N LEU A 89 -12.59 -12.94 -1.02
CA LEU A 89 -13.06 -11.55 -1.20
C LEU A 89 -11.95 -10.55 -0.82
N ALA A 90 -11.23 -10.79 0.27
CA ALA A 90 -10.10 -9.94 0.68
C ALA A 90 -8.99 -9.93 -0.40
N SER A 91 -8.68 -11.10 -0.99
CA SER A 91 -7.73 -11.18 -2.10
C SER A 91 -8.18 -10.34 -3.30
N ILE A 92 -9.47 -10.43 -3.68
CA ILE A 92 -10.03 -9.65 -4.80
C ILE A 92 -9.93 -8.15 -4.52
N VAL A 93 -10.42 -7.69 -3.36
CA VAL A 93 -10.45 -6.26 -3.07
C VAL A 93 -9.04 -5.68 -2.88
N CYS A 94 -8.11 -6.43 -2.29
CA CYS A 94 -6.71 -6.00 -2.18
C CYS A 94 -6.03 -5.94 -3.55
N PHE A 95 -6.28 -6.88 -4.44
CA PHE A 95 -5.78 -6.85 -5.81
C PHE A 95 -6.29 -5.64 -6.61
N LEU A 96 -7.52 -5.20 -6.33
CA LEU A 96 -8.13 -4.06 -7.01
C LEU A 96 -7.73 -2.69 -6.44
N ILE A 97 -7.01 -2.62 -5.32
CA ILE A 97 -6.59 -1.34 -4.72
C ILE A 97 -5.84 -0.44 -5.71
N PRO A 98 -4.83 -0.92 -6.48
CA PRO A 98 -4.11 -0.05 -7.42
C PRO A 98 -5.03 0.56 -8.48
N LEU A 99 -5.97 -0.22 -9.01
CA LEU A 99 -6.97 0.25 -9.96
C LEU A 99 -7.90 1.29 -9.32
N ALA A 100 -8.44 0.99 -8.14
CA ALA A 100 -9.32 1.90 -7.42
C ALA A 100 -8.61 3.22 -7.11
N ASN A 101 -7.36 3.16 -6.64
CA ASN A 101 -6.56 4.35 -6.34
C ASN A 101 -6.33 5.22 -7.59
N LYS A 102 -6.01 4.61 -8.75
CA LYS A 102 -5.86 5.33 -10.02
C LYS A 102 -7.17 6.01 -10.42
N GLN A 103 -8.29 5.32 -10.36
CA GLN A 103 -9.60 5.86 -10.73
C GLN A 103 -10.06 6.97 -9.80
N VAL A 104 -9.96 6.76 -8.49
CA VAL A 104 -10.35 7.76 -7.49
C VAL A 104 -9.46 9.01 -7.58
N GLY A 105 -8.16 8.83 -7.81
CA GLY A 105 -7.21 9.95 -7.98
C GLY A 105 -7.53 10.88 -9.16
N THR A 106 -8.25 10.39 -10.18
CA THR A 106 -8.65 11.19 -11.35
C THR A 106 -10.06 11.78 -11.24
N LEU A 107 -10.81 11.54 -10.15
CA LEU A 107 -12.17 12.03 -9.99
C LEU A 107 -12.19 13.55 -9.80
N ALA A 108 -12.70 14.28 -10.81
CA ALA A 108 -12.82 15.74 -10.78
C ALA A 108 -13.62 16.27 -9.58
N VAL A 109 -14.59 15.51 -9.07
CA VAL A 109 -15.39 15.89 -7.90
C VAL A 109 -14.55 16.03 -6.65
N LEU A 110 -13.54 15.16 -6.46
CA LEU A 110 -12.64 15.21 -5.31
C LEU A 110 -11.70 16.43 -5.39
N TRP A 111 -11.28 16.82 -6.59
CA TRP A 111 -10.41 17.97 -6.79
C TRP A 111 -11.06 19.31 -6.49
N ARG A 112 -12.40 19.36 -6.44
CA ARG A 112 -13.19 20.55 -6.06
C ARG A 112 -13.41 20.68 -4.56
N GLN A 113 -13.06 19.66 -3.77
CA GLN A 113 -13.25 19.65 -2.32
C GLN A 113 -12.07 20.31 -1.60
N GLU A 114 -12.33 20.77 -0.38
CA GLU A 114 -11.30 21.18 0.57
C GLU A 114 -10.25 20.07 0.72
N TRP A 115 -8.98 20.46 0.81
CA TRP A 115 -7.84 19.55 0.77
C TRP A 115 -7.93 18.39 1.77
N ALA A 116 -8.29 18.68 3.02
CA ALA A 116 -8.44 17.65 4.06
C ALA A 116 -9.57 16.66 3.75
N LEU A 117 -10.72 17.16 3.29
CA LEU A 117 -11.87 16.33 2.90
C LEU A 117 -11.55 15.47 1.66
N ARG A 118 -10.83 16.03 0.70
CA ARG A 118 -10.36 15.30 -0.48
C ARG A 118 -9.51 14.11 -0.09
N ILE A 119 -8.54 14.30 0.83
CA ILE A 119 -7.68 13.23 1.33
C ILE A 119 -8.53 12.14 2.02
N ALA A 120 -9.38 12.53 2.96
CA ALA A 120 -10.20 11.59 3.71
C ALA A 120 -11.16 10.80 2.80
N ALA A 121 -11.80 11.45 1.84
CA ALA A 121 -12.69 10.81 0.87
C ALA A 121 -11.93 9.86 -0.06
N HIS A 122 -10.75 10.25 -0.55
CA HIS A 122 -9.92 9.38 -1.38
C HIS A 122 -9.54 8.11 -0.62
N VAL A 123 -9.01 8.24 0.60
CA VAL A 123 -8.65 7.10 1.44
C VAL A 123 -9.86 6.21 1.72
N PHE A 124 -11.02 6.81 2.04
CA PHE A 124 -12.24 6.08 2.32
C PHE A 124 -12.69 5.22 1.12
N LEU A 125 -12.74 5.80 -0.07
CA LEU A 125 -13.19 5.11 -1.27
C LEU A 125 -12.29 3.94 -1.67
N VAL A 126 -10.99 4.03 -1.37
CA VAL A 126 -10.02 3.01 -1.77
C VAL A 126 -9.81 1.94 -0.69
N PHE A 127 -9.73 2.32 0.59
CA PHE A 127 -9.24 1.43 1.64
C PHE A 127 -10.29 0.96 2.65
N PHE A 128 -11.45 1.61 2.72
CA PHE A 128 -12.50 1.22 3.68
C PHE A 128 -13.01 -0.21 3.44
N LEU A 129 -13.33 -0.55 2.20
CA LEU A 129 -13.82 -1.88 1.86
C LEU A 129 -12.79 -2.99 2.08
N PRO A 130 -11.53 -2.89 1.60
CA PRO A 130 -10.48 -3.86 1.90
C PRO A 130 -10.26 -4.07 3.40
N SER A 131 -10.20 -3.00 4.18
CA SER A 131 -10.02 -3.06 5.64
C SER A 131 -11.21 -3.71 6.33
N GLY A 132 -12.43 -3.42 5.87
CA GLY A 132 -13.65 -4.03 6.40
C GLY A 132 -13.71 -5.54 6.16
N VAL A 133 -13.37 -5.98 4.95
CA VAL A 133 -13.35 -7.41 4.62
C VAL A 133 -12.27 -8.16 5.44
N LEU A 134 -11.08 -7.60 5.53
CA LEU A 134 -9.99 -8.17 6.35
C LEU A 134 -10.36 -8.19 7.83
N GLY A 135 -11.04 -7.15 8.34
CA GLY A 135 -11.53 -7.07 9.71
C GLY A 135 -12.55 -8.17 10.06
N CYS A 136 -13.35 -8.64 9.09
CA CYS A 136 -14.28 -9.74 9.34
C CYS A 136 -13.60 -11.05 9.75
N ILE A 137 -12.33 -11.25 9.40
CA ILE A 137 -11.62 -12.54 9.58
C ILE A 137 -11.37 -12.84 11.06
N GLY A 138 -11.01 -11.82 11.86
CA GLY A 138 -10.64 -11.98 13.28
C GLY A 138 -11.72 -12.69 14.13
N PRO A 139 -12.97 -12.18 14.16
CA PRO A 139 -14.06 -12.83 14.91
C PRO A 139 -14.37 -14.25 14.44
N VAL A 140 -14.27 -14.53 13.14
CA VAL A 140 -14.50 -15.86 12.57
C VAL A 140 -13.38 -16.82 12.99
N ALA A 141 -12.14 -16.36 13.03
CA ALA A 141 -11.02 -17.15 13.55
C ALA A 141 -11.17 -17.44 15.05
N ALA A 142 -11.61 -16.45 15.82
CA ALA A 142 -11.90 -16.64 17.26
C ALA A 142 -13.02 -17.67 17.48
N LYS A 143 -14.11 -17.59 16.71
CA LYS A 143 -15.21 -18.57 16.74
C LYS A 143 -14.73 -19.97 16.39
N MET A 144 -13.93 -20.11 15.32
CA MET A 144 -13.34 -21.39 14.92
C MET A 144 -12.49 -22.00 16.05
N ALA A 145 -11.75 -21.16 16.81
CA ALA A 145 -10.97 -21.61 17.94
C ALA A 145 -11.84 -22.04 19.13
N LEU A 146 -12.95 -21.34 19.42
CA LEU A 146 -13.89 -21.66 20.48
C LEU A 146 -14.64 -22.96 20.21
N ASP A 147 -14.98 -23.24 18.96
CA ASP A 147 -15.67 -24.47 18.56
C ASP A 147 -14.84 -25.75 18.80
N LEU A 148 -13.54 -25.61 19.12
CA LEU A 148 -12.69 -26.74 19.59
C LEU A 148 -12.90 -27.13 21.04
N GLY A 149 -13.86 -26.52 21.76
CA GLY A 149 -14.22 -26.86 23.12
C GLY A 149 -13.19 -26.52 24.21
N ARG A 150 -12.26 -25.58 23.91
CA ARG A 150 -11.21 -25.13 24.84
C ARG A 150 -11.72 -24.00 25.75
N GLN A 151 -11.00 -23.73 26.85
CA GLN A 151 -11.31 -22.61 27.74
C GLN A 151 -11.35 -21.30 26.99
N ALA A 152 -12.48 -20.59 27.01
CA ALA A 152 -12.78 -19.43 26.20
C ALA A 152 -11.71 -18.30 26.33
N GLY A 153 -11.37 -17.91 27.56
CA GLY A 153 -10.40 -16.84 27.81
C GLY A 153 -9.02 -17.15 27.24
N ARG A 154 -8.48 -18.34 27.46
CA ARG A 154 -7.17 -18.75 26.95
C ARG A 154 -7.17 -18.85 25.43
N THR A 155 -8.26 -19.32 24.86
CA THR A 155 -8.40 -19.51 23.40
C THR A 155 -8.48 -18.18 22.69
N VAL A 156 -9.36 -17.30 23.14
CA VAL A 156 -9.50 -15.95 22.59
C VAL A 156 -8.21 -15.14 22.77
N GLY A 157 -7.61 -15.19 23.98
CA GLY A 157 -6.33 -14.54 24.25
C GLY A 157 -5.21 -14.99 23.30
N SER A 158 -5.15 -16.30 22.99
CA SER A 158 -4.18 -16.83 22.02
C SER A 158 -4.38 -16.27 20.61
N VAL A 159 -5.63 -16.23 20.12
CA VAL A 159 -5.95 -15.69 18.79
C VAL A 159 -5.55 -14.20 18.69
N TYR A 160 -5.87 -13.39 19.71
CA TYR A 160 -5.48 -11.99 19.76
C TYR A 160 -3.96 -11.80 19.85
N ALA A 161 -3.27 -12.61 20.63
CA ALA A 161 -1.81 -12.56 20.75
C ALA A 161 -1.13 -12.85 19.39
N TRP A 162 -1.57 -13.90 18.70
CA TRP A 162 -1.05 -14.23 17.37
C TRP A 162 -1.41 -13.16 16.32
N GLY A 163 -2.59 -12.56 16.41
CA GLY A 163 -2.96 -11.40 15.60
C GLY A 163 -2.03 -10.22 15.84
N ALA A 164 -1.73 -9.88 17.09
CA ALA A 164 -0.80 -8.82 17.45
C ALA A 164 0.62 -9.08 16.91
N VAL A 165 1.12 -10.32 17.05
CA VAL A 165 2.41 -10.73 16.47
C VAL A 165 2.39 -10.58 14.95
N GLY A 166 1.31 -10.98 14.28
CA GLY A 166 1.13 -10.79 12.85
C GLY A 166 1.18 -9.31 12.45
N SER A 167 0.51 -8.44 13.20
CA SER A 167 0.55 -6.99 12.99
C SER A 167 1.97 -6.43 13.11
N ILE A 168 2.71 -6.83 14.15
CA ILE A 168 4.11 -6.41 14.35
C ILE A 168 4.97 -6.86 13.18
N VAL A 169 4.90 -8.13 12.81
CA VAL A 169 5.67 -8.68 11.68
C VAL A 169 5.30 -7.97 10.38
N GLY A 170 4.00 -7.77 10.11
CA GLY A 170 3.53 -7.05 8.94
C GLY A 170 4.07 -5.63 8.84
N THR A 171 4.04 -4.92 9.97
CA THR A 171 4.55 -3.54 10.04
C THR A 171 6.04 -3.46 9.72
N PHE A 172 6.87 -4.22 10.43
CA PHE A 172 8.32 -4.17 10.22
C PHE A 172 8.72 -4.73 8.85
N LEU A 173 8.16 -5.85 8.44
CA LEU A 173 8.46 -6.45 7.14
C LEU A 173 8.11 -5.51 5.99
N THR A 174 6.94 -4.88 6.04
CA THR A 174 6.49 -3.97 4.99
C THR A 174 7.32 -2.70 4.95
N GLY A 175 7.50 -2.03 6.11
CA GLY A 175 8.19 -0.75 6.17
C GLY A 175 9.69 -0.84 5.86
N PHE A 176 10.37 -1.88 6.37
CA PHE A 176 11.83 -1.98 6.21
C PHE A 176 12.27 -2.78 4.99
N VAL A 177 11.42 -3.69 4.47
CA VAL A 177 11.87 -4.63 3.44
C VAL A 177 11.02 -4.59 2.17
N LEU A 178 9.70 -4.77 2.29
CA LEU A 178 8.88 -5.02 1.11
C LEU A 178 8.77 -3.80 0.21
N ILE A 179 8.47 -2.62 0.77
CA ILE A 179 8.29 -1.39 -0.02
C ILE A 179 9.56 -1.05 -0.79
N SER A 180 10.71 -1.09 -0.14
CA SER A 180 12.00 -0.74 -0.79
C SER A 180 12.46 -1.73 -1.85
N LYS A 181 12.10 -3.02 -1.70
CA LYS A 181 12.56 -4.07 -2.64
C LYS A 181 11.59 -4.34 -3.78
N MET A 182 10.29 -4.21 -3.53
CA MET A 182 9.26 -4.62 -4.49
C MET A 182 8.40 -3.46 -5.00
N GLY A 183 8.35 -2.37 -4.25
CA GLY A 183 7.41 -1.27 -4.52
C GLY A 183 5.98 -1.58 -4.07
N THR A 184 5.16 -0.51 -3.94
CA THR A 184 3.83 -0.58 -3.34
C THR A 184 2.87 -1.51 -4.06
N VAL A 185 2.84 -1.49 -5.39
CA VAL A 185 1.93 -2.33 -6.19
C VAL A 185 2.25 -3.81 -6.04
N ALA A 186 3.54 -4.18 -6.14
CA ALA A 186 3.95 -5.58 -6.01
C ALA A 186 3.68 -6.13 -4.60
N VAL A 187 3.79 -5.28 -3.56
CA VAL A 187 3.40 -5.65 -2.19
C VAL A 187 1.91 -5.97 -2.11
N LEU A 188 1.02 -5.14 -2.69
CA LEU A 188 -0.42 -5.41 -2.72
C LEU A 188 -0.76 -6.70 -3.48
N VAL A 189 -0.09 -6.94 -4.61
CA VAL A 189 -0.24 -8.20 -5.37
C VAL A 189 0.21 -9.38 -4.52
N SER A 190 1.31 -9.28 -3.79
CA SER A 190 1.80 -10.33 -2.90
C SER A 190 0.81 -10.62 -1.76
N VAL A 191 0.20 -9.59 -1.18
CA VAL A 191 -0.88 -9.73 -0.20
C VAL A 191 -2.08 -10.46 -0.83
N ALA A 192 -2.50 -10.07 -2.03
CA ALA A 192 -3.62 -10.71 -2.71
C ALA A 192 -3.33 -12.20 -2.98
N ILE A 193 -2.11 -12.55 -3.40
CA ILE A 193 -1.69 -13.95 -3.60
C ILE A 193 -1.71 -14.72 -2.28
N ALA A 194 -1.14 -14.15 -1.21
CA ALA A 194 -1.12 -14.79 0.10
C ALA A 194 -2.55 -15.08 0.61
N LEU A 195 -3.46 -14.11 0.48
CA LEU A 195 -4.87 -14.27 0.84
C LEU A 195 -5.57 -15.32 -0.05
N ALA A 196 -5.30 -15.36 -1.34
CA ALA A 196 -5.85 -16.38 -2.24
C ALA A 196 -5.38 -17.80 -1.88
N LEU A 197 -4.11 -17.96 -1.53
CA LEU A 197 -3.57 -19.24 -1.06
C LEU A 197 -4.25 -19.72 0.21
N VAL A 198 -4.44 -18.82 1.18
CA VAL A 198 -5.17 -19.15 2.42
C VAL A 198 -6.63 -19.49 2.12
N ALA A 199 -7.28 -18.76 1.20
CA ALA A 199 -8.65 -19.06 0.76
C ALA A 199 -8.77 -20.49 0.20
N VAL A 200 -7.81 -20.93 -0.60
CA VAL A 200 -7.76 -22.30 -1.16
C VAL A 200 -7.58 -23.32 -0.04
N LEU A 201 -6.74 -23.07 0.97
CA LEU A 201 -6.55 -23.98 2.11
C LEU A 201 -7.83 -24.21 2.89
N PHE A 202 -8.66 -23.18 3.12
CA PHE A 202 -9.95 -23.31 3.79
C PHE A 202 -11.05 -23.86 2.87
N GLY A 203 -11.00 -23.51 1.59
CA GLY A 203 -12.03 -23.83 0.60
C GLY A 203 -11.60 -24.87 -0.43
N ALA A 204 -10.73 -25.84 -0.07
CA ALA A 204 -10.17 -26.82 -1.02
C ALA A 204 -11.20 -27.62 -1.84
N ARG A 205 -12.47 -27.66 -1.38
CA ARG A 205 -13.59 -28.29 -2.10
C ARG A 205 -14.50 -27.28 -2.80
N ALA A 206 -14.27 -25.98 -2.62
CA ALA A 206 -15.05 -24.92 -3.26
C ALA A 206 -14.38 -24.47 -4.55
N ILE A 207 -15.12 -24.49 -5.65
CA ILE A 207 -14.59 -24.11 -6.97
C ILE A 207 -14.17 -22.63 -7.03
N PHE A 208 -14.84 -21.78 -6.28
CA PHE A 208 -14.66 -20.32 -6.34
C PHE A 208 -13.24 -19.85 -5.91
N PRO A 209 -12.67 -20.25 -4.74
CA PRO A 209 -11.29 -19.93 -4.39
C PRO A 209 -10.26 -20.44 -5.38
N LEU A 210 -10.48 -21.64 -5.94
CA LEU A 210 -9.59 -22.24 -6.93
C LEU A 210 -9.61 -21.49 -8.25
N VAL A 211 -10.80 -21.14 -8.75
CA VAL A 211 -10.96 -20.35 -9.98
C VAL A 211 -10.35 -18.96 -9.82
N TRP A 212 -10.59 -18.29 -8.68
CA TRP A 212 -9.99 -16.99 -8.39
C TRP A 212 -8.48 -17.08 -8.30
N GLY A 213 -7.93 -18.01 -7.51
CA GLY A 213 -6.48 -18.19 -7.36
C GLY A 213 -5.78 -18.47 -8.70
N GLY A 214 -6.35 -19.37 -9.50
CA GLY A 214 -5.85 -19.64 -10.85
C GLY A 214 -5.96 -18.44 -11.79
N GLY A 215 -7.08 -17.72 -11.74
CA GLY A 215 -7.30 -16.51 -12.51
C GLY A 215 -6.32 -15.38 -12.13
N LEU A 216 -6.06 -15.20 -10.83
CA LEU A 216 -5.10 -14.22 -10.33
C LEU A 216 -3.69 -14.50 -10.84
N VAL A 217 -3.23 -15.76 -10.75
CA VAL A 217 -1.93 -16.18 -11.30
C VAL A 217 -1.88 -15.95 -12.80
N GLY A 218 -2.94 -16.30 -13.52
CA GLY A 218 -3.06 -16.09 -14.97
C GLY A 218 -3.02 -14.61 -15.35
N LEU A 219 -3.71 -13.74 -14.60
CA LEU A 219 -3.70 -12.29 -14.82
C LEU A 219 -2.31 -11.69 -14.58
N ILE A 220 -1.64 -12.09 -13.50
CA ILE A 220 -0.28 -11.62 -13.21
C ILE A 220 0.69 -12.09 -14.31
N TRP A 221 0.64 -13.37 -14.65
CA TRP A 221 1.48 -13.91 -15.71
C TRP A 221 1.24 -13.22 -17.06
N ALA A 222 -0.03 -13.01 -17.42
CA ALA A 222 -0.39 -12.29 -18.63
C ALA A 222 0.11 -10.84 -18.60
N SER A 223 0.01 -10.13 -17.47
CA SER A 223 0.46 -8.74 -17.35
C SER A 223 1.97 -8.56 -17.46
N MET A 224 2.75 -9.57 -17.11
CA MET A 224 4.22 -9.59 -17.21
C MET A 224 4.72 -10.09 -18.56
N GLY A 225 3.84 -10.66 -19.39
CA GLY A 225 4.20 -11.24 -20.68
C GLY A 225 4.49 -10.19 -21.76
N PRO A 226 5.25 -10.57 -22.81
CA PRO A 226 5.61 -9.68 -23.92
C PRO A 226 4.47 -9.44 -24.91
N TRP A 227 3.27 -9.95 -24.65
CA TRP A 227 2.15 -9.90 -25.58
C TRP A 227 1.48 -8.51 -25.64
N ALA A 228 1.27 -8.02 -26.84
CA ALA A 228 0.71 -6.69 -27.08
C ALA A 228 -0.67 -6.45 -26.44
N TRP A 229 -1.48 -7.51 -26.26
CA TRP A 229 -2.82 -7.41 -25.64
C TRP A 229 -2.78 -7.37 -24.10
N SER A 230 -1.75 -7.94 -23.48
CA SER A 230 -1.67 -8.05 -22.02
C SER A 230 -1.18 -6.77 -21.36
N ARG A 231 -0.28 -6.03 -22.00
CA ARG A 231 0.27 -4.77 -21.47
C ARG A 231 -0.79 -3.71 -21.20
N PRO A 232 -1.75 -3.40 -22.12
CA PRO A 232 -2.83 -2.48 -21.84
C PRO A 232 -3.72 -2.91 -20.65
N MET A 233 -3.92 -4.22 -20.49
CA MET A 233 -4.65 -4.76 -19.34
C MET A 233 -3.87 -4.56 -18.04
N GLY A 234 -2.58 -4.85 -18.03
CA GLY A 234 -1.70 -4.62 -16.89
C GLY A 234 -1.65 -3.14 -16.48
N ILE A 235 -1.60 -2.22 -17.45
CA ILE A 235 -1.66 -0.77 -17.22
C ILE A 235 -3.03 -0.36 -16.64
N LYS A 236 -4.13 -0.88 -17.18
CA LYS A 236 -5.48 -0.63 -16.63
C LYS A 236 -5.63 -1.08 -15.19
N LEU A 237 -5.11 -2.26 -14.86
CA LEU A 237 -5.14 -2.82 -13.51
C LEU A 237 -4.13 -2.15 -12.55
N GLY A 238 -3.28 -1.26 -13.04
CA GLY A 238 -2.24 -0.61 -12.25
C GLY A 238 -1.07 -1.54 -11.89
N LEU A 239 -0.96 -2.71 -12.54
CA LEU A 239 0.10 -3.70 -12.33
C LEU A 239 1.36 -3.35 -13.11
N VAL A 240 1.20 -2.74 -14.26
CA VAL A 240 2.27 -2.30 -15.16
C VAL A 240 2.16 -0.79 -15.30
N ARG A 241 3.32 -0.13 -15.27
CA ARG A 241 3.36 1.31 -15.49
C ARG A 241 3.09 1.64 -16.96
N GLU A 242 2.35 2.71 -17.16
CA GLU A 242 2.27 3.37 -18.45
C GLU A 242 3.62 4.05 -18.74
N ASN A 243 4.27 3.66 -19.83
CA ASN A 243 5.50 4.34 -20.25
C ASN A 243 5.09 5.60 -21.00
N TYR A 244 5.12 6.72 -20.31
CA TYR A 244 5.13 8.02 -20.98
C TYR A 244 6.55 8.28 -21.50
N SER A 245 6.67 8.78 -22.73
CA SER A 245 7.96 9.15 -23.33
C SER A 245 8.68 10.24 -22.53
N SER A 246 7.92 11.02 -21.78
CA SER A 246 8.43 12.07 -20.90
C SER A 246 9.05 11.55 -19.60
N VAL A 247 8.71 10.33 -19.14
CA VAL A 247 9.24 9.80 -17.88
C VAL A 247 10.57 9.11 -18.10
N LEU A 248 11.65 9.72 -17.62
CA LEU A 248 13.02 9.23 -17.77
C LEU A 248 13.41 8.21 -16.71
N HIS A 249 13.00 8.44 -15.46
CA HIS A 249 13.36 7.58 -14.33
C HIS A 249 12.27 7.54 -13.28
N VAL A 250 12.12 6.40 -12.65
CA VAL A 250 11.25 6.26 -11.49
C VAL A 250 11.76 5.20 -10.55
N GLU A 251 11.71 5.54 -9.26
CA GLU A 251 12.14 4.67 -8.17
C GLU A 251 11.21 4.83 -6.95
N GLU A 252 10.95 3.74 -6.25
CA GLU A 252 10.31 3.76 -4.93
C GLU A 252 11.37 3.54 -3.85
N SER A 253 11.79 4.61 -3.20
CA SER A 253 12.67 4.54 -2.05
C SER A 253 11.89 4.24 -0.76
N GLN A 254 12.59 4.04 0.37
CA GLN A 254 11.95 3.94 1.68
C GLN A 254 11.21 5.22 2.10
N TYR A 255 11.57 6.39 1.51
CA TYR A 255 11.05 7.71 1.91
C TYR A 255 9.97 8.23 0.96
N SER A 256 10.20 8.19 -0.33
CA SER A 256 9.32 8.77 -1.35
C SER A 256 9.34 8.00 -2.66
N TYR A 257 8.31 8.24 -3.44
CA TYR A 257 8.24 7.88 -4.85
C TYR A 257 8.97 8.95 -5.63
N ILE A 258 10.07 8.59 -6.30
CA ILE A 258 10.94 9.50 -7.03
C ILE A 258 10.62 9.37 -8.51
N GLN A 259 10.39 10.50 -9.19
CA GLN A 259 10.12 10.55 -10.62
C GLN A 259 10.92 11.66 -11.26
N ILE A 260 11.54 11.36 -12.41
CA ILE A 260 12.22 12.34 -13.26
C ILE A 260 11.50 12.36 -14.60
N GLU A 261 11.01 13.53 -14.97
CA GLU A 261 10.30 13.75 -16.23
C GLU A 261 11.07 14.74 -17.11
N GLN A 262 11.00 14.52 -18.41
CA GLN A 262 11.44 15.46 -19.43
C GLN A 262 10.28 16.35 -19.80
N GLU A 263 10.44 17.66 -19.67
CA GLU A 263 9.42 18.62 -20.11
C GLU A 263 9.35 18.69 -21.64
N GLU A 264 8.18 19.00 -22.16
CA GLU A 264 7.99 19.16 -23.60
C GLU A 264 8.61 20.48 -24.09
N GLU A 265 8.48 21.54 -23.29
CA GLU A 265 9.03 22.86 -23.55
C GLU A 265 9.51 23.55 -22.27
N PRO A 266 10.81 23.91 -22.18
CA PRO A 266 11.88 23.61 -23.13
C PRO A 266 12.36 22.15 -22.99
N PRO A 267 12.71 21.45 -24.06
CA PRO A 267 13.08 20.04 -24.04
C PRO A 267 14.37 19.75 -23.27
N SER A 268 15.15 20.77 -22.92
CA SER A 268 16.30 20.64 -22.02
C SER A 268 15.97 20.66 -20.56
N MET A 269 14.70 20.96 -20.16
CA MET A 269 14.28 21.01 -18.79
C MET A 269 13.82 19.62 -18.28
N ARG A 270 14.25 19.26 -17.09
CA ARG A 270 13.83 18.07 -16.37
C ARG A 270 13.23 18.43 -15.04
N THR A 271 12.15 17.76 -14.70
CA THR A 271 11.45 17.92 -13.43
C THR A 271 11.74 16.74 -12.51
N LEU A 272 12.19 17.03 -11.29
CA LEU A 272 12.31 16.04 -10.21
C LEU A 272 11.13 16.17 -9.29
N SER A 273 10.32 15.11 -9.19
CA SER A 273 9.18 15.02 -8.28
C SER A 273 9.42 13.97 -7.21
N LEU A 274 9.06 14.28 -5.97
CA LEU A 274 9.00 13.34 -4.86
C LEU A 274 7.55 13.26 -4.37
N ASP A 275 6.95 12.07 -4.47
CA ASP A 275 5.52 11.83 -4.28
C ASP A 275 4.67 12.77 -5.16
N HIS A 276 4.03 13.79 -4.59
CA HIS A 276 3.19 14.77 -5.29
C HIS A 276 3.87 16.12 -5.47
N LEU A 277 5.03 16.32 -4.89
CA LEU A 277 5.70 17.62 -4.88
C LEU A 277 6.84 17.66 -5.87
N ILE A 278 6.90 18.73 -6.67
CA ILE A 278 8.04 19.02 -7.50
C ILE A 278 9.14 19.59 -6.60
N HIS A 279 10.32 19.01 -6.66
CA HIS A 279 11.48 19.39 -5.85
C HIS A 279 12.52 20.17 -6.62
N ALA A 280 12.58 20.00 -7.94
CA ALA A 280 13.50 20.75 -8.78
C ALA A 280 13.04 20.81 -10.22
N TYR A 281 13.32 21.92 -10.85
CA TYR A 281 13.38 22.10 -12.31
C TYR A 281 14.83 22.26 -12.72
N VAL A 282 15.34 21.38 -13.55
CA VAL A 282 16.75 21.37 -13.96
C VAL A 282 16.84 21.65 -15.44
N VAL A 283 17.31 22.84 -15.82
CA VAL A 283 17.66 23.12 -17.20
C VAL A 283 19.04 22.54 -17.50
N MET A 284 19.09 21.51 -18.36
CA MET A 284 20.29 20.69 -18.54
C MET A 284 21.40 21.46 -19.25
N ASP A 285 21.05 22.30 -20.22
CA ASP A 285 21.98 22.98 -21.11
C ASP A 285 22.46 24.31 -20.51
N ASP A 286 21.70 24.92 -19.61
CA ASP A 286 22.07 26.17 -18.96
C ASP A 286 21.98 26.10 -17.43
N PRO A 287 23.10 25.90 -16.72
CA PRO A 287 23.10 25.88 -15.26
C PRO A 287 22.78 27.24 -14.64
N SER A 288 22.76 28.32 -15.41
CA SER A 288 22.43 29.66 -14.90
C SER A 288 20.93 29.98 -14.94
N ASP A 289 20.13 29.17 -15.62
CA ASP A 289 18.69 29.32 -15.72
C ASP A 289 17.99 28.64 -14.50
N LEU A 290 17.60 29.47 -13.53
CA LEU A 290 16.89 29.06 -12.34
C LEU A 290 15.39 29.20 -12.55
N GLN A 291 14.64 28.11 -12.42
CA GLN A 291 13.20 28.11 -12.62
C GLN A 291 12.41 28.36 -11.31
N TYR A 292 12.86 27.81 -10.20
CA TYR A 292 12.20 28.00 -8.90
C TYR A 292 12.46 29.39 -8.32
N ASP A 293 11.41 30.01 -7.76
CA ASP A 293 11.49 31.36 -7.19
C ASP A 293 12.39 31.42 -5.96
N TYR A 294 12.43 30.39 -5.13
CA TYR A 294 13.33 30.35 -3.98
C TYR A 294 14.81 30.33 -4.40
N GLU A 295 15.15 29.68 -5.53
CA GLU A 295 16.50 29.64 -6.08
C GLU A 295 16.91 31.03 -6.63
N LYS A 296 15.98 31.72 -7.28
CA LYS A 296 16.17 33.12 -7.73
C LYS A 296 16.41 34.04 -6.53
N LEU A 297 15.67 33.83 -5.44
CA LEU A 297 15.88 34.57 -4.19
C LEU A 297 17.26 34.29 -3.61
N TYR A 298 17.69 33.02 -3.52
CA TYR A 298 19.01 32.63 -3.05
C TYR A 298 20.12 33.27 -3.91
N SER A 299 19.95 33.29 -5.23
CA SER A 299 20.86 33.97 -6.15
C SER A 299 20.99 35.46 -5.82
N SER A 300 19.86 36.14 -5.61
CA SER A 300 19.83 37.56 -5.26
C SER A 300 20.51 37.87 -3.94
N ILE A 301 20.21 37.07 -2.89
CA ILE A 301 20.84 37.19 -1.56
C ILE A 301 22.35 36.98 -1.67
N THR A 302 22.80 35.94 -2.37
CA THR A 302 24.22 35.63 -2.54
C THR A 302 24.97 36.76 -3.21
N ARG A 303 24.41 37.34 -4.26
CA ARG A 303 25.01 38.52 -4.96
C ARG A 303 25.11 39.72 -4.04
N THR A 304 24.08 39.96 -3.20
CA THR A 304 24.07 41.11 -2.28
C THR A 304 25.03 40.91 -1.11
N ALA A 305 25.13 39.68 -0.61
CA ALA A 305 25.99 39.37 0.56
C ALA A 305 27.48 39.33 0.22
N ALA A 306 27.84 39.08 -1.04
CA ALA A 306 29.22 38.94 -1.48
C ALA A 306 29.51 39.65 -2.85
N PRO A 307 29.25 40.97 -2.95
CA PRO A 307 29.32 41.66 -4.25
C PRO A 307 30.70 41.67 -4.88
N ASP A 308 31.76 41.75 -4.09
CA ASP A 308 33.14 41.94 -4.54
C ASP A 308 34.05 40.73 -4.30
N ARG A 309 33.51 39.62 -3.80
CA ARG A 309 34.34 38.43 -3.49
C ARG A 309 34.50 37.57 -4.72
N LYS A 310 35.77 37.38 -5.14
CA LYS A 310 36.14 36.46 -6.22
C LYS A 310 36.22 34.99 -5.75
N GLN A 311 36.43 34.78 -4.47
CA GLN A 311 36.53 33.41 -3.87
C GLN A 311 35.87 33.42 -2.51
N PHE A 312 35.02 32.41 -2.28
CA PHE A 312 34.45 32.13 -0.96
C PHE A 312 34.01 30.66 -0.86
N SER A 313 33.93 30.17 0.37
CA SER A 313 33.45 28.81 0.63
C SER A 313 31.95 28.85 0.83
N ALA A 314 31.22 27.92 0.22
CA ALA A 314 29.78 27.75 0.39
C ALA A 314 29.45 26.35 0.89
N LEU A 315 28.51 26.26 1.84
CA LEU A 315 27.96 25.00 2.32
C LEU A 315 26.49 24.93 1.88
N PHE A 316 26.14 23.89 1.13
CA PHE A 316 24.75 23.60 0.74
C PHE A 316 24.19 22.47 1.61
N ILE A 317 23.06 22.76 2.28
CA ILE A 317 22.36 21.78 3.10
C ILE A 317 21.12 21.32 2.31
N GLY A 318 21.14 20.05 1.84
CA GLY A 318 20.14 19.49 0.96
C GLY A 318 20.58 19.45 -0.52
N GLY A 319 19.92 18.63 -1.32
CA GLY A 319 20.29 18.41 -2.74
C GLY A 319 19.57 19.31 -3.72
N GLY A 320 18.24 19.45 -3.61
CA GLY A 320 17.40 20.24 -4.53
C GLY A 320 17.69 19.97 -6.01
N GLY A 321 17.86 18.69 -6.42
CA GLY A 321 18.30 18.35 -7.78
C GLY A 321 19.69 18.88 -8.17
N PHE A 322 20.45 19.40 -7.22
CA PHE A 322 21.72 20.10 -7.42
C PHE A 322 21.63 21.35 -8.33
N VAL A 323 20.45 21.92 -8.48
CA VAL A 323 20.22 23.09 -9.35
C VAL A 323 21.02 24.29 -8.85
N PHE A 324 20.81 24.70 -7.60
CA PHE A 324 21.50 25.86 -7.04
C PHE A 324 23.01 25.66 -6.89
N PRO A 325 23.54 24.51 -6.47
CA PRO A 325 24.99 24.25 -6.50
C PRO A 325 25.62 24.36 -7.91
N ARG A 326 24.96 23.86 -8.95
CA ARG A 326 25.40 24.00 -10.35
C ARG A 326 25.39 25.47 -10.79
N TYR A 327 24.32 26.21 -10.50
CA TYR A 327 24.24 27.64 -10.71
C TYR A 327 25.41 28.37 -10.04
N PHE A 328 25.63 28.06 -8.75
CA PHE A 328 26.68 28.70 -7.97
C PHE A 328 28.06 28.51 -8.60
N LEU A 329 28.43 27.30 -8.97
CA LEU A 329 29.68 26.99 -9.66
C LEU A 329 29.80 27.65 -11.05
N SER A 330 28.68 27.88 -11.72
CA SER A 330 28.69 28.59 -13.01
C SER A 330 28.96 30.10 -12.88
N LYS A 331 28.64 30.69 -11.72
CA LYS A 331 28.80 32.14 -11.49
C LYS A 331 30.06 32.49 -10.71
N TRP A 332 30.52 31.58 -9.85
CA TRP A 332 31.72 31.71 -9.01
C TRP A 332 32.59 30.45 -9.12
N PRO A 333 33.28 30.25 -10.25
CA PRO A 333 34.09 29.07 -10.51
C PRO A 333 35.33 28.96 -9.62
#